data_85e83a00ff79a578ff0a86d1089e72d3
#
_entry.id   85e83a00ff79a578ff0a86d1089e72d3
#
_cell.length_a   1.000
_cell.length_b   1.000
_cell.length_c   1.000
_cell.angle_alpha   90.00
_cell.angle_beta   90.00
_cell.angle_gamma   90.00
#
_symmetry.space_group_name_H-M   'P 1'
#
loop_
_entity.id
_entity.type
_entity.pdbx_description
1 polymer ?
#
loop_
_entity_poly.entity_id
_entity_poly.type
_entity_poly.pdbx_seq_one_letter_code
_entity_poly.pdbx_strand_id
1 'polypeptide(L)'
;LRYFEELVYRAVLPECDLVVGTEEEIRIAGGSADTREALLGIRERSGATIVLKVGAMGAVVFPDEIPEKIQDGVRVPGFRVEVFNSVGAGDAFMSGFLSGWLRGEPLEECLRLGNACGAIVVSRHGCSPAMPTREELGYFLSLGESPGDLRKDAWLEHLHRATTRRAPEELHVLAIDHRWQLEELADELGVERGRLADLKRLLARAFRRAAEGRGEAGVLLDDVYGRRALEELTGQGFWVARAVEAAGSRPVEFNGGANVAAAIRGWPQEHVVKCNLYMHPHDDPQTRRLQEQRVLQLYDACVSNERRLLLEVQPPRGASYGKSGAAEVLEHLYRLGVRPDWWKLPPALEPEVWRGIGEVVQGHDPYCAGLLVLGQGLPEEKLAGSFAAASSEPLCRGFAIGRSIYAGPARRWLAGEIGDEELVSEVAAGYGRVSELWRRRAPEGPEKDVAS
;
A
#
# COMPACT_ATOMS: atom_id res chain seq x y z
N LEU A 1 -2.87 -30.19 33.84
CA LEU A 1 -2.25 -29.27 32.86
C LEU A 1 -0.99 -28.63 33.44
N ARG A 2 -1.04 -27.85 34.52
CA ARG A 2 0.13 -27.19 35.17
C ARG A 2 1.32 -28.12 35.44
N TYR A 3 1.11 -29.32 35.96
CA TYR A 3 2.17 -30.29 36.24
C TYR A 3 2.87 -30.80 34.95
N PHE A 4 2.14 -30.93 33.87
CA PHE A 4 2.69 -31.34 32.59
C PHE A 4 3.50 -30.21 31.93
N GLU A 5 3.02 -28.98 32.03
CA GLU A 5 3.73 -27.78 31.56
C GLU A 5 5.05 -27.60 32.30
N GLU A 6 5.06 -27.72 33.62
CA GLU A 6 6.28 -27.64 34.43
C GLU A 6 7.35 -28.67 34.03
N LEU A 7 6.95 -29.90 33.72
CA LEU A 7 7.87 -30.95 33.26
C LEU A 7 8.49 -30.63 31.90
N VAL A 8 7.69 -30.07 30.98
CA VAL A 8 8.17 -29.67 29.64
C VAL A 8 9.18 -28.52 29.77
N TYR A 9 8.87 -27.48 30.56
CA TYR A 9 9.79 -26.37 30.76
C TYR A 9 11.12 -26.82 31.41
N ARG A 10 11.09 -27.71 32.39
CA ARG A 10 12.31 -28.27 33.00
C ARG A 10 13.22 -28.98 32.00
N ALA A 11 12.66 -29.59 30.97
CA ALA A 11 13.44 -30.28 29.95
C ALA A 11 14.05 -29.33 28.92
N VAL A 12 13.38 -28.18 28.63
CA VAL A 12 13.77 -27.22 27.58
C VAL A 12 14.68 -26.13 28.11
N LEU A 13 14.51 -25.67 29.34
CA LEU A 13 15.25 -24.53 29.92
C LEU A 13 16.78 -24.63 29.77
N PRO A 14 17.42 -25.79 29.95
CA PRO A 14 18.87 -25.90 29.78
C PRO A 14 19.40 -25.62 28.38
N GLU A 15 18.53 -25.71 27.37
CA GLU A 15 18.88 -25.53 25.96
C GLU A 15 18.53 -24.12 25.46
N CYS A 16 18.02 -23.24 26.35
CA CYS A 16 17.62 -21.88 25.96
C CYS A 16 18.76 -20.88 26.21
N ASP A 17 18.97 -19.98 25.25
CA ASP A 17 19.78 -18.76 25.40
C ASP A 17 18.97 -17.58 25.95
N LEU A 18 17.66 -17.61 25.74
CA LEU A 18 16.71 -16.54 26.12
C LEU A 18 15.40 -17.14 26.63
N VAL A 19 14.96 -16.70 27.81
CA VAL A 19 13.64 -17.03 28.38
C VAL A 19 12.83 -15.77 28.57
N VAL A 20 11.68 -15.66 27.93
CA VAL A 20 10.81 -14.48 28.01
C VAL A 20 9.42 -14.90 28.45
N GLY A 21 8.90 -14.26 29.50
CA GLY A 21 7.57 -14.60 30.01
C GLY A 21 6.91 -13.47 30.78
N THR A 22 5.59 -13.57 30.91
CA THR A 22 4.81 -12.83 31.90
C THR A 22 5.10 -13.39 33.30
N GLU A 23 4.65 -12.72 34.36
CA GLU A 23 4.80 -13.25 35.73
C GLU A 23 4.20 -14.66 35.88
N GLU A 24 3.05 -14.92 35.25
CA GLU A 24 2.42 -16.24 35.30
C GLU A 24 3.24 -17.30 34.57
N GLU A 25 3.72 -17.00 33.38
CA GLU A 25 4.58 -17.88 32.58
C GLU A 25 5.90 -18.20 33.31
N ILE A 26 6.54 -17.21 33.91
CA ILE A 26 7.75 -17.37 34.71
C ILE A 26 7.49 -18.23 35.96
N ARG A 27 6.37 -18.02 36.65
CA ARG A 27 5.97 -18.84 37.82
C ARG A 27 5.76 -20.33 37.45
N ILE A 28 5.16 -20.58 36.29
CA ILE A 28 4.96 -21.95 35.78
C ILE A 28 6.30 -22.56 35.41
N ALA A 29 7.15 -21.85 34.64
CA ALA A 29 8.42 -22.36 34.18
C ALA A 29 9.45 -22.61 35.34
N GLY A 30 9.43 -21.74 36.35
CA GLY A 30 10.29 -21.85 37.54
C GLY A 30 9.75 -22.75 38.63
N GLY A 31 8.48 -23.13 38.59
CA GLY A 31 7.84 -24.06 39.53
C GLY A 31 7.55 -23.44 40.90
N SER A 32 7.36 -22.11 41.02
CA SER A 32 6.98 -21.41 42.26
C SER A 32 5.86 -20.44 42.05
N ALA A 33 5.02 -20.22 43.07
CA ALA A 33 3.99 -19.19 43.08
C ALA A 33 4.57 -17.77 43.31
N ASP A 34 5.75 -17.69 43.93
CA ASP A 34 6.53 -16.46 44.07
C ASP A 34 7.37 -16.20 42.81
N THR A 35 7.26 -15.01 42.26
CA THR A 35 7.95 -14.67 41.01
C THR A 35 9.47 -14.69 41.14
N ARG A 36 10.00 -14.23 42.26
CA ARG A 36 11.45 -14.21 42.50
C ARG A 36 12.02 -15.65 42.69
N GLU A 37 11.34 -16.47 43.47
CA GLU A 37 11.69 -17.89 43.60
C GLU A 37 11.62 -18.62 42.27
N ALA A 38 10.61 -18.33 41.45
CA ALA A 38 10.51 -18.89 40.11
C ALA A 38 11.65 -18.46 39.19
N LEU A 39 12.06 -17.19 39.23
CA LEU A 39 13.24 -16.71 38.51
C LEU A 39 14.52 -17.43 38.94
N LEU A 40 14.71 -17.64 40.26
CA LEU A 40 15.84 -18.42 40.80
C LEU A 40 15.76 -19.86 40.32
N GLY A 41 14.59 -20.49 40.33
CA GLY A 41 14.36 -21.83 39.84
C GLY A 41 14.67 -22.03 38.34
N ILE A 42 14.41 -20.99 37.51
CA ILE A 42 14.84 -20.98 36.10
C ILE A 42 16.35 -20.82 36.00
N ARG A 43 16.95 -19.91 36.76
CA ARG A 43 18.39 -19.63 36.77
C ARG A 43 19.21 -20.86 37.20
N GLU A 44 18.77 -21.65 38.17
CA GLU A 44 19.42 -22.92 38.58
C GLU A 44 19.50 -23.95 37.44
N ARG A 45 18.60 -23.82 36.41
CA ARG A 45 18.53 -24.80 35.30
C ARG A 45 19.07 -24.28 33.98
N SER A 46 19.19 -22.94 33.84
CA SER A 46 19.56 -22.31 32.58
C SER A 46 20.44 -21.10 32.79
N GLY A 47 21.49 -21.00 31.98
CA GLY A 47 22.30 -19.79 31.82
C GLY A 47 21.66 -18.71 30.94
N ALA A 48 20.41 -18.90 30.47
CA ALA A 48 19.73 -17.98 29.56
C ALA A 48 19.57 -16.59 30.15
N THR A 49 19.56 -15.59 29.29
CA THR A 49 19.01 -14.27 29.63
C THR A 49 17.52 -14.40 29.94
N ILE A 50 17.06 -13.93 31.10
CA ILE A 50 15.65 -14.03 31.50
C ILE A 50 14.99 -12.66 31.40
N VAL A 51 13.85 -12.56 30.69
CA VAL A 51 13.04 -11.33 30.52
C VAL A 51 11.68 -11.53 31.15
N LEU A 52 11.38 -10.73 32.17
CA LEU A 52 10.09 -10.68 32.84
C LEU A 52 9.25 -9.53 32.29
N LYS A 53 8.14 -9.84 31.63
CA LYS A 53 7.14 -8.87 31.16
C LYS A 53 6.19 -8.51 32.31
N VAL A 54 6.05 -7.23 32.62
CA VAL A 54 5.17 -6.74 33.71
C VAL A 54 4.03 -5.84 33.18
N GLY A 55 3.55 -6.15 32.01
CA GLY A 55 2.43 -5.48 31.35
C GLY A 55 2.69 -3.99 31.11
N ALA A 56 1.76 -3.12 31.50
CA ALA A 56 1.88 -1.68 31.32
C ALA A 56 3.10 -1.06 32.04
N MET A 57 3.67 -1.74 33.01
CA MET A 57 4.88 -1.28 33.71
C MET A 57 6.17 -1.57 32.93
N GLY A 58 6.10 -2.23 31.78
CA GLY A 58 7.22 -2.53 30.89
C GLY A 58 7.80 -3.93 31.14
N ALA A 59 9.12 -4.04 31.21
CA ALA A 59 9.79 -5.30 31.42
C ALA A 59 11.11 -5.14 32.17
N VAL A 60 11.60 -6.27 32.74
CA VAL A 60 12.87 -6.37 33.47
C VAL A 60 13.65 -7.51 32.87
N VAL A 61 14.95 -7.34 32.64
CA VAL A 61 15.85 -8.39 32.15
C VAL A 61 16.95 -8.73 33.18
N PHE A 62 17.25 -10.01 33.28
CA PHE A 62 18.28 -10.59 34.13
C PHE A 62 19.25 -11.37 33.24
N PRO A 63 20.38 -10.77 32.84
CA PRO A 63 21.37 -11.47 32.05
C PRO A 63 22.07 -12.58 32.82
N ASP A 64 22.38 -12.29 34.09
CA ASP A 64 23.17 -13.19 34.97
C ASP A 64 22.40 -13.52 36.25
N GLU A 65 22.76 -12.93 37.38
CA GLU A 65 22.17 -13.20 38.68
C GLU A 65 20.77 -12.58 38.86
N ILE A 66 19.93 -13.24 39.66
CA ILE A 66 18.63 -12.69 40.07
C ILE A 66 18.85 -11.90 41.37
N PRO A 67 18.61 -10.57 41.34
CA PRO A 67 18.82 -9.71 42.50
C PRO A 67 17.82 -9.97 43.62
N GLU A 68 18.11 -9.43 44.84
CA GLU A 68 17.19 -9.54 45.96
C GLU A 68 15.83 -8.90 45.66
N LYS A 69 15.87 -7.79 44.96
CA LYS A 69 14.63 -7.12 44.47
C LYS A 69 14.57 -7.22 42.95
N ILE A 70 13.45 -7.71 42.41
CA ILE A 70 13.20 -7.84 40.98
C ILE A 70 13.44 -6.53 40.26
N GLN A 71 13.13 -5.40 40.92
CA GLN A 71 13.28 -4.05 40.36
C GLN A 71 14.72 -3.61 40.11
N ASP A 72 15.70 -4.31 40.74
CA ASP A 72 17.13 -4.00 40.59
C ASP A 72 17.76 -4.66 39.35
N GLY A 73 16.99 -5.45 38.60
CA GLY A 73 17.36 -5.87 37.26
C GLY A 73 17.35 -4.72 36.24
N VAL A 74 17.91 -4.97 35.05
CA VAL A 74 17.89 -3.99 33.97
C VAL A 74 16.41 -3.76 33.55
N ARG A 75 15.93 -2.55 33.70
CA ARG A 75 14.50 -2.24 33.58
C ARG A 75 14.22 -1.06 32.63
N VAL A 76 13.19 -1.22 31.80
CA VAL A 76 12.63 -0.14 30.98
C VAL A 76 11.13 -0.07 31.21
N PRO A 77 10.57 1.11 31.54
CA PRO A 77 9.12 1.29 31.72
C PRO A 77 8.39 1.11 30.39
N GLY A 78 7.11 0.74 30.47
CA GLY A 78 6.21 0.72 29.30
C GLY A 78 5.83 2.11 28.85
N PHE A 79 5.38 2.23 27.62
CA PHE A 79 4.81 3.46 27.06
C PHE A 79 3.37 3.66 27.54
N ARG A 80 3.00 4.91 27.80
CA ARG A 80 1.63 5.26 28.20
C ARG A 80 0.76 5.41 26.96
N VAL A 81 -0.05 4.40 26.67
CA VAL A 81 -0.96 4.36 25.52
C VAL A 81 -2.34 3.90 25.95
N GLU A 82 -3.36 4.25 25.16
CA GLU A 82 -4.70 3.67 25.33
C GLU A 82 -4.70 2.21 24.89
N VAL A 83 -5.12 1.31 25.79
CA VAL A 83 -5.21 -0.12 25.48
C VAL A 83 -6.60 -0.42 24.91
N PHE A 84 -6.62 -0.79 23.64
CA PHE A 84 -7.83 -1.20 22.94
C PHE A 84 -7.99 -2.73 22.89
N ASN A 85 -6.87 -3.45 22.73
CA ASN A 85 -6.85 -4.90 22.65
C ASN A 85 -5.50 -5.41 23.18
N SER A 86 -5.51 -6.44 24.03
CA SER A 86 -4.25 -7.00 24.58
C SER A 86 -3.71 -8.21 23.82
N VAL A 87 -4.49 -8.76 22.86
CA VAL A 87 -4.08 -9.95 22.08
C VAL A 87 -2.90 -9.61 21.18
N GLY A 88 -1.85 -10.43 21.25
CA GLY A 88 -0.64 -10.24 20.46
C GLY A 88 0.41 -9.30 21.06
N ALA A 89 0.12 -8.61 22.18
CA ALA A 89 1.09 -7.71 22.81
C ALA A 89 2.39 -8.41 23.23
N GLY A 90 2.29 -9.66 23.71
CA GLY A 90 3.45 -10.48 24.08
C GLY A 90 4.31 -10.86 22.88
N ASP A 91 3.68 -11.24 21.77
CA ASP A 91 4.36 -11.60 20.52
C ASP A 91 5.04 -10.37 19.90
N ALA A 92 4.36 -9.21 19.94
CA ALA A 92 4.93 -7.95 19.50
C ALA A 92 6.13 -7.52 20.33
N PHE A 93 6.01 -7.64 21.68
CA PHE A 93 7.14 -7.41 22.58
C PHE A 93 8.33 -8.30 22.19
N MET A 94 8.08 -9.61 22.01
CA MET A 94 9.12 -10.56 21.64
C MET A 94 9.78 -10.18 20.31
N SER A 95 9.00 -9.81 19.30
CA SER A 95 9.50 -9.38 17.99
C SER A 95 10.42 -8.16 18.12
N GLY A 96 9.99 -7.14 18.87
CA GLY A 96 10.78 -5.94 19.14
C GLY A 96 12.06 -6.24 19.92
N PHE A 97 11.97 -7.00 21.01
CA PHE A 97 13.09 -7.40 21.82
C PHE A 97 14.14 -8.19 21.00
N LEU A 98 13.71 -9.24 20.31
CA LEU A 98 14.58 -10.06 19.46
C LEU A 98 15.23 -9.25 18.35
N SER A 99 14.53 -8.27 17.80
CA SER A 99 15.11 -7.43 16.76
C SER A 99 16.34 -6.63 17.22
N GLY A 100 16.39 -6.23 18.49
CA GLY A 100 17.56 -5.62 19.11
C GLY A 100 18.60 -6.68 19.55
N TRP A 101 18.14 -7.70 20.24
CA TRP A 101 19.00 -8.74 20.82
C TRP A 101 19.84 -9.47 19.77
N LEU A 102 19.25 -9.83 18.64
CA LEU A 102 19.97 -10.47 17.53
C LEU A 102 21.00 -9.56 16.83
N ARG A 103 20.89 -8.24 17.02
CA ARG A 103 21.89 -7.28 16.56
C ARG A 103 22.96 -6.95 17.59
N GLY A 104 22.86 -7.53 18.80
CA GLY A 104 23.78 -7.24 19.89
C GLY A 104 23.59 -5.85 20.52
N GLU A 105 22.39 -5.27 20.41
CA GLU A 105 22.05 -3.99 21.05
C GLU A 105 22.07 -4.13 22.59
N PRO A 106 22.30 -3.03 23.33
CA PRO A 106 22.16 -3.03 24.79
C PRO A 106 20.80 -3.53 25.25
N LEU A 107 20.74 -4.24 26.38
CA LEU A 107 19.50 -4.85 26.89
C LEU A 107 18.38 -3.82 27.15
N GLU A 108 18.73 -2.63 27.58
CA GLU A 108 17.80 -1.51 27.75
C GLU A 108 17.14 -1.14 26.41
N GLU A 109 17.90 -1.12 25.31
CA GLU A 109 17.37 -0.83 23.99
C GLU A 109 16.49 -1.99 23.50
N CYS A 110 16.88 -3.24 23.73
CA CYS A 110 16.04 -4.40 23.43
C CYS A 110 14.68 -4.34 24.16
N LEU A 111 14.70 -3.98 25.44
CA LEU A 111 13.47 -3.78 26.22
C LEU A 111 12.63 -2.62 25.69
N ARG A 112 13.28 -1.51 25.32
CA ARG A 112 12.60 -0.34 24.74
C ARG A 112 11.89 -0.68 23.45
N LEU A 113 12.55 -1.40 22.55
CA LEU A 113 11.98 -1.89 21.29
C LEU A 113 10.79 -2.84 21.54
N GLY A 114 10.96 -3.79 22.48
CA GLY A 114 9.89 -4.71 22.87
C GLY A 114 8.66 -3.99 23.41
N ASN A 115 8.86 -3.07 24.38
CA ASN A 115 7.78 -2.27 24.97
C ASN A 115 7.08 -1.40 23.90
N ALA A 116 7.81 -0.82 22.96
CA ALA A 116 7.26 0.00 21.88
C ALA A 116 6.38 -0.84 20.93
N CYS A 117 6.84 -2.00 20.51
CA CYS A 117 6.05 -2.91 19.66
C CYS A 117 4.77 -3.35 20.40
N GLY A 118 4.87 -3.71 21.68
CA GLY A 118 3.72 -4.04 22.50
C GLY A 118 2.72 -2.88 22.60
N ALA A 119 3.19 -1.64 22.82
CA ALA A 119 2.38 -0.44 22.90
C ALA A 119 1.61 -0.14 21.60
N ILE A 120 2.26 -0.31 20.44
CA ILE A 120 1.60 -0.15 19.14
C ILE A 120 0.48 -1.19 18.98
N VAL A 121 0.77 -2.46 19.25
CA VAL A 121 -0.19 -3.55 19.05
C VAL A 121 -1.41 -3.40 19.96
N VAL A 122 -1.24 -3.03 21.23
CA VAL A 122 -2.40 -2.86 22.14
C VAL A 122 -3.32 -1.71 21.75
N SER A 123 -2.87 -0.79 20.89
CA SER A 123 -3.69 0.31 20.38
C SER A 123 -4.53 -0.08 19.15
N ARG A 124 -4.41 -1.32 18.65
CA ARG A 124 -5.01 -1.77 17.40
C ARG A 124 -5.90 -3.00 17.54
N HIS A 125 -6.70 -3.27 16.51
CA HIS A 125 -7.44 -4.52 16.38
C HIS A 125 -6.55 -5.66 15.86
N GLY A 126 -6.79 -6.85 16.36
CA GLY A 126 -6.14 -8.08 15.89
C GLY A 126 -4.79 -8.33 16.56
N CYS A 127 -4.10 -9.37 16.07
CA CYS A 127 -2.79 -9.80 16.51
C CYS A 127 -1.78 -9.58 15.38
N SER A 128 -1.67 -10.53 14.44
CA SER A 128 -0.71 -10.42 13.32
C SER A 128 -0.91 -9.19 12.44
N PRO A 129 -2.15 -8.77 12.09
CA PRO A 129 -2.35 -7.54 11.32
C PRO A 129 -1.96 -6.28 12.07
N ALA A 130 -1.90 -6.31 13.41
CA ALA A 130 -1.55 -5.16 14.25
C ALA A 130 -0.03 -5.00 14.44
N MET A 131 0.78 -5.97 14.05
CA MET A 131 2.24 -5.94 14.23
C MET A 131 2.86 -4.75 13.51
N PRO A 132 3.70 -3.95 14.18
CA PRO A 132 4.33 -2.79 13.58
C PRO A 132 5.45 -3.18 12.60
N THR A 133 5.61 -2.34 11.58
CA THR A 133 6.80 -2.38 10.72
C THR A 133 7.96 -1.63 11.38
N ARG A 134 9.13 -1.70 10.78
CA ARG A 134 10.32 -0.97 11.26
C ARG A 134 10.11 0.55 11.18
N GLU A 135 9.45 1.00 10.14
CA GLU A 135 9.13 2.41 9.89
C GLU A 135 8.17 2.95 10.96
N GLU A 136 7.14 2.18 11.27
CA GLU A 136 6.19 2.52 12.35
C GLU A 136 6.87 2.56 13.72
N LEU A 137 7.72 1.56 14.00
CA LEU A 137 8.48 1.52 15.25
C LEU A 137 9.41 2.73 15.38
N GLY A 138 10.13 3.08 14.30
CA GLY A 138 10.98 4.27 14.27
C GLY A 138 10.23 5.56 14.52
N TYR A 139 9.08 5.72 13.86
CA TYR A 139 8.21 6.88 14.08
C TYR A 139 7.66 6.92 15.51
N PHE A 140 7.11 5.81 16.01
CA PHE A 140 6.59 5.74 17.38
C PHE A 140 7.63 6.14 18.42
N LEU A 141 8.85 5.65 18.29
CA LEU A 141 9.95 5.97 19.20
C LEU A 141 10.36 7.45 19.15
N SER A 142 10.11 8.14 18.03
CA SER A 142 10.34 9.58 17.90
C SER A 142 9.32 10.44 18.64
N LEU A 143 8.13 9.88 18.97
CA LEU A 143 7.08 10.58 19.73
C LEU A 143 7.38 10.69 21.24
N GLY A 144 8.40 9.99 21.75
CA GLY A 144 8.79 9.99 23.15
C GLY A 144 7.97 9.06 24.03
N GLU A 145 7.99 9.30 25.37
CA GLU A 145 7.40 8.39 26.36
C GLU A 145 5.87 8.43 26.44
N SER A 146 5.26 9.48 25.95
CA SER A 146 3.79 9.69 26.00
C SER A 146 3.26 10.06 24.61
N PRO A 147 3.17 9.09 23.71
CA PRO A 147 2.88 9.34 22.28
C PRO A 147 1.45 9.81 22.00
N GLY A 148 0.58 9.90 23.01
CA GLY A 148 -0.79 10.34 22.84
C GLY A 148 -1.74 9.24 22.36
N ASP A 149 -2.82 9.65 21.67
CA ASP A 149 -3.84 8.73 21.13
C ASP A 149 -3.37 8.17 19.76
N LEU A 150 -2.71 7.02 19.78
CA LEU A 150 -2.16 6.37 18.58
C LEU A 150 -3.23 6.01 17.55
N ARG A 151 -4.48 5.81 17.97
CA ARG A 151 -5.58 5.46 17.06
C ARG A 151 -6.05 6.64 16.21
N LYS A 152 -5.67 7.85 16.59
CA LYS A 152 -5.94 9.08 15.85
C LYS A 152 -4.71 9.63 15.13
N ASP A 153 -3.58 8.95 15.24
CA ASP A 153 -2.37 9.34 14.55
C ASP A 153 -2.44 8.93 13.08
N ALA A 154 -2.80 9.89 12.24
CA ALA A 154 -2.96 9.68 10.79
C ALA A 154 -1.65 9.29 10.08
N TRP A 155 -0.48 9.68 10.64
CA TRP A 155 0.80 9.30 10.07
C TRP A 155 1.17 7.86 10.40
N LEU A 156 0.94 7.42 11.64
CA LEU A 156 1.15 6.04 12.03
C LEU A 156 0.23 5.09 11.25
N GLU A 157 -1.03 5.48 11.01
CA GLU A 157 -1.97 4.74 10.16
C GLU A 157 -1.49 4.68 8.71
N HIS A 158 -1.01 5.80 8.17
CA HIS A 158 -0.45 5.84 6.82
C HIS A 158 0.78 4.94 6.68
N LEU A 159 1.72 5.00 7.63
CA LEU A 159 2.91 4.13 7.65
C LEU A 159 2.51 2.66 7.63
N HIS A 160 1.56 2.26 8.48
CA HIS A 160 1.07 0.88 8.53
C HIS A 160 0.57 0.42 7.15
N ARG A 161 -0.31 1.20 6.53
CA ARG A 161 -0.87 0.88 5.21
C ARG A 161 0.19 0.82 4.11
N ALA A 162 1.14 1.74 4.13
CA ALA A 162 2.17 1.86 3.10
C ALA A 162 3.26 0.79 3.21
N THR A 163 3.59 0.32 4.43
CA THR A 163 4.75 -0.54 4.68
C THR A 163 4.41 -2.01 4.94
N THR A 164 3.15 -2.34 5.29
CA THR A 164 2.70 -3.73 5.46
C THR A 164 2.38 -4.46 4.16
N ARG A 165 2.11 -3.73 3.08
CA ARG A 165 1.70 -4.30 1.80
C ARG A 165 2.76 -4.01 0.73
N ARG A 166 3.33 -5.05 0.13
CA ARG A 166 4.25 -4.89 -0.99
C ARG A 166 3.50 -4.30 -2.19
N ALA A 167 4.03 -3.21 -2.75
CA ALA A 167 3.63 -2.70 -4.06
C ALA A 167 4.52 -3.34 -5.14
N PRO A 168 4.02 -3.55 -6.37
CA PRO A 168 4.87 -3.90 -7.49
C PRO A 168 5.96 -2.83 -7.70
N GLU A 169 7.18 -3.25 -8.01
CA GLU A 169 8.29 -2.34 -8.32
C GLU A 169 8.05 -1.57 -9.61
N GLU A 170 7.46 -2.24 -10.60
CA GLU A 170 6.94 -1.64 -11.83
C GLU A 170 5.50 -2.06 -12.06
N LEU A 171 4.72 -1.23 -12.78
CA LEU A 171 3.32 -1.50 -13.03
C LEU A 171 2.91 -1.07 -14.44
N HIS A 172 2.58 -2.04 -15.28
CA HIS A 172 2.12 -1.86 -16.65
C HIS A 172 0.61 -2.08 -16.72
N VAL A 173 -0.18 -1.02 -16.71
CA VAL A 173 -1.64 -1.13 -16.61
C VAL A 173 -2.31 -0.93 -17.95
N LEU A 174 -3.09 -1.94 -18.41
CA LEU A 174 -4.06 -1.75 -19.48
C LEU A 174 -5.32 -1.08 -18.90
N ALA A 175 -5.54 0.20 -19.22
CA ALA A 175 -6.67 0.98 -18.72
C ALA A 175 -7.91 0.81 -19.62
N ILE A 176 -8.90 0.07 -19.14
CA ILE A 176 -10.15 -0.26 -19.85
C ILE A 176 -11.36 0.43 -19.18
N ASP A 177 -11.14 1.38 -18.28
CA ASP A 177 -12.18 2.06 -17.50
C ASP A 177 -12.92 3.19 -18.25
N HIS A 178 -12.59 3.43 -19.51
CA HIS A 178 -13.26 4.43 -20.33
C HIS A 178 -14.73 4.06 -20.54
N ARG A 179 -15.63 5.02 -20.38
CA ARG A 179 -17.10 4.86 -20.51
C ARG A 179 -17.65 5.77 -21.57
N TRP A 180 -17.76 7.07 -21.30
CA TRP A 180 -18.35 8.02 -22.24
C TRP A 180 -17.63 8.05 -23.61
N GLN A 181 -16.31 7.85 -23.65
CA GLN A 181 -15.57 7.81 -24.93
C GLN A 181 -15.95 6.59 -25.77
N LEU A 182 -16.24 5.46 -25.14
CA LEU A 182 -16.72 4.27 -25.85
C LEU A 182 -18.21 4.38 -26.19
N GLU A 183 -18.99 5.06 -25.38
CA GLU A 183 -20.40 5.37 -25.67
C GLU A 183 -20.50 6.28 -26.89
N GLU A 184 -19.72 7.38 -26.94
CA GLU A 184 -19.64 8.25 -28.13
C GLU A 184 -19.25 7.47 -29.39
N LEU A 185 -18.28 6.55 -29.27
CA LEU A 185 -17.88 5.70 -30.39
C LEU A 185 -18.98 4.74 -30.85
N ALA A 186 -19.71 4.14 -29.90
CA ALA A 186 -20.84 3.27 -30.22
C ALA A 186 -21.96 4.04 -30.92
N ASP A 187 -22.29 5.22 -30.38
CA ASP A 187 -23.31 6.11 -30.95
C ASP A 187 -22.90 6.58 -32.37
N GLU A 188 -21.64 6.97 -32.58
CA GLU A 188 -21.10 7.35 -33.90
C GLU A 188 -21.25 6.22 -34.94
N LEU A 189 -21.04 4.99 -34.51
CA LEU A 189 -21.15 3.82 -35.38
C LEU A 189 -22.56 3.23 -35.47
N GLY A 190 -23.52 3.78 -34.74
CA GLY A 190 -24.91 3.28 -34.70
C GLY A 190 -25.03 1.89 -34.05
N VAL A 191 -24.15 1.58 -33.10
CA VAL A 191 -24.04 0.28 -32.41
C VAL A 191 -24.66 0.37 -31.02
N GLU A 192 -25.40 -0.64 -30.60
CA GLU A 192 -25.98 -0.70 -29.26
C GLU A 192 -24.88 -0.65 -28.18
N ARG A 193 -25.05 0.25 -27.20
CA ARG A 193 -24.11 0.39 -26.08
C ARG A 193 -23.94 -0.90 -25.24
N GLY A 194 -24.91 -1.82 -25.30
CA GLY A 194 -24.80 -3.14 -24.66
C GLY A 194 -23.57 -3.94 -25.14
N ARG A 195 -23.14 -3.78 -26.40
CA ARG A 195 -21.93 -4.41 -26.93
C ARG A 195 -20.62 -3.94 -26.27
N LEU A 196 -20.63 -2.82 -25.55
CA LEU A 196 -19.46 -2.34 -24.82
C LEU A 196 -19.04 -3.29 -23.70
N ALA A 197 -20.00 -4.02 -23.12
CA ALA A 197 -19.69 -5.05 -22.13
C ALA A 197 -18.92 -6.23 -22.74
N ASP A 198 -19.32 -6.65 -23.94
CA ASP A 198 -18.60 -7.70 -24.68
C ASP A 198 -17.21 -7.22 -25.13
N LEU A 199 -17.11 -5.99 -25.63
CA LEU A 199 -15.85 -5.36 -25.96
C LEU A 199 -14.87 -5.42 -24.75
N LYS A 200 -15.32 -4.99 -23.55
CA LYS A 200 -14.47 -5.02 -22.35
C LYS A 200 -14.05 -6.40 -21.93
N ARG A 201 -14.88 -7.42 -22.13
CA ARG A 201 -14.48 -8.82 -21.91
C ARG A 201 -13.37 -9.25 -22.88
N LEU A 202 -13.48 -8.87 -24.15
CA LEU A 202 -12.44 -9.18 -25.15
C LEU A 202 -11.13 -8.44 -24.84
N LEU A 203 -11.19 -7.17 -24.43
CA LEU A 203 -10.03 -6.41 -23.96
C LEU A 203 -9.38 -7.06 -22.72
N ALA A 204 -10.18 -7.54 -21.77
CA ALA A 204 -9.68 -8.28 -20.61
C ALA A 204 -9.02 -9.62 -21.02
N ARG A 205 -9.60 -10.31 -21.99
CA ARG A 205 -9.00 -11.53 -22.56
C ARG A 205 -7.67 -11.23 -23.26
N ALA A 206 -7.57 -10.13 -23.99
CA ALA A 206 -6.33 -9.66 -24.60
C ALA A 206 -5.26 -9.35 -23.56
N PHE A 207 -5.66 -8.65 -22.47
CA PHE A 207 -4.78 -8.39 -21.33
C PHE A 207 -4.26 -9.70 -20.74
N ARG A 208 -5.14 -10.63 -20.38
CA ARG A 208 -4.75 -11.92 -19.78
C ARG A 208 -3.74 -12.68 -20.65
N ARG A 209 -3.98 -12.72 -21.99
CA ARG A 209 -3.06 -13.36 -22.95
C ARG A 209 -1.66 -12.72 -22.94
N ALA A 210 -1.60 -11.39 -22.85
CA ALA A 210 -0.33 -10.66 -22.88
C ALA A 210 0.37 -10.57 -21.51
N ALA A 211 -0.38 -10.73 -20.42
CA ALA A 211 0.07 -10.56 -19.04
C ALA A 211 0.55 -11.86 -18.38
N GLU A 212 0.35 -13.02 -19.01
CA GLU A 212 0.70 -14.31 -18.44
C GLU A 212 2.19 -14.37 -18.07
N GLY A 213 2.46 -14.73 -16.79
CA GLY A 213 3.81 -14.79 -16.23
C GLY A 213 4.48 -13.45 -15.95
N ARG A 214 3.77 -12.32 -16.03
CA ARG A 214 4.30 -10.97 -15.81
C ARG A 214 3.82 -10.38 -14.49
N GLY A 215 4.70 -10.29 -13.50
CA GLY A 215 4.39 -9.74 -12.17
C GLY A 215 4.07 -8.24 -12.17
N GLU A 216 4.53 -7.50 -13.20
CA GLU A 216 4.27 -6.06 -13.36
C GLU A 216 2.93 -5.75 -14.05
N ALA A 217 2.18 -6.77 -14.49
CA ALA A 217 0.97 -6.57 -15.27
C ALA A 217 -0.22 -6.16 -14.40
N GLY A 218 -0.92 -5.11 -14.84
CA GLY A 218 -2.12 -4.59 -14.19
C GLY A 218 -3.23 -4.25 -15.17
N VAL A 219 -4.46 -4.20 -14.66
CA VAL A 219 -5.64 -3.80 -15.42
C VAL A 219 -6.49 -2.82 -14.62
N LEU A 220 -7.08 -1.87 -15.31
CA LEU A 220 -8.00 -0.89 -14.73
C LEU A 220 -9.35 -1.00 -15.44
N LEU A 221 -10.41 -1.25 -14.68
CA LEU A 221 -11.77 -1.49 -15.15
C LEU A 221 -12.79 -0.61 -14.43
N ASP A 222 -14.01 -0.60 -14.94
CA ASP A 222 -15.19 0.05 -14.32
C ASP A 222 -16.33 -0.95 -14.08
N ASP A 223 -17.35 -0.52 -13.33
CA ASP A 223 -18.52 -1.32 -13.01
C ASP A 223 -19.63 -1.30 -14.04
N VAL A 224 -19.66 -0.28 -14.91
CA VAL A 224 -20.79 -0.05 -15.81
C VAL A 224 -20.79 -1.08 -16.92
N TYR A 225 -19.66 -1.23 -17.63
CA TYR A 225 -19.51 -2.19 -18.72
C TYR A 225 -18.47 -3.27 -18.42
N GLY A 226 -17.58 -3.05 -17.43
CA GLY A 226 -16.46 -3.91 -17.10
C GLY A 226 -16.72 -4.99 -16.06
N ARG A 227 -17.94 -5.09 -15.51
CA ARG A 227 -18.28 -5.98 -14.40
C ARG A 227 -17.86 -7.44 -14.62
N ARG A 228 -18.23 -8.01 -15.78
CA ARG A 228 -17.88 -9.39 -16.13
C ARG A 228 -16.38 -9.58 -16.29
N ALA A 229 -15.70 -8.59 -16.85
CA ALA A 229 -14.24 -8.61 -16.97
C ALA A 229 -13.55 -8.56 -15.58
N LEU A 230 -14.08 -7.76 -14.63
CA LEU A 230 -13.63 -7.76 -13.24
C LEU A 230 -13.79 -9.15 -12.59
N GLU A 231 -14.96 -9.79 -12.74
CA GLU A 231 -15.23 -11.12 -12.23
C GLU A 231 -14.27 -12.17 -12.79
N GLU A 232 -13.93 -12.10 -14.09
CA GLU A 232 -13.00 -13.01 -14.76
C GLU A 232 -11.53 -12.82 -14.37
N LEU A 233 -11.12 -11.61 -13.93
CA LEU A 233 -9.74 -11.30 -13.60
C LEU A 233 -9.45 -11.29 -12.09
N THR A 234 -10.48 -11.21 -11.26
CA THR A 234 -10.36 -11.28 -9.80
C THR A 234 -9.83 -12.65 -9.35
N GLY A 235 -8.89 -12.68 -8.42
CA GLY A 235 -8.29 -13.92 -7.91
C GLY A 235 -7.26 -14.56 -8.85
N GLN A 236 -6.89 -13.91 -9.95
CA GLN A 236 -5.91 -14.43 -10.91
C GLN A 236 -4.46 -13.96 -10.63
N GLY A 237 -4.24 -13.23 -9.53
CA GLY A 237 -2.91 -12.72 -9.15
C GLY A 237 -2.47 -11.47 -9.90
N PHE A 238 -3.33 -10.86 -10.73
CA PHE A 238 -3.05 -9.58 -11.39
C PHE A 238 -3.30 -8.40 -10.44
N TRP A 239 -2.60 -7.30 -10.68
CA TRP A 239 -2.96 -6.03 -10.08
C TRP A 239 -4.24 -5.49 -10.76
N VAL A 240 -5.32 -5.34 -9.99
CA VAL A 240 -6.63 -4.91 -10.50
C VAL A 240 -7.03 -3.61 -9.85
N ALA A 241 -7.24 -2.56 -10.66
CA ALA A 241 -7.86 -1.32 -10.21
C ALA A 241 -9.29 -1.20 -10.73
N ARG A 242 -10.15 -0.59 -9.91
CA ARG A 242 -11.57 -0.42 -10.20
C ARG A 242 -11.99 1.04 -10.03
N ALA A 243 -12.55 1.61 -11.10
CA ALA A 243 -12.96 3.00 -11.13
C ALA A 243 -14.22 3.23 -10.29
N VAL A 244 -14.16 4.17 -9.33
CA VAL A 244 -15.26 4.49 -8.42
C VAL A 244 -16.04 5.73 -8.87
N GLU A 245 -15.41 6.62 -9.63
CA GLU A 245 -16.00 7.87 -10.08
C GLU A 245 -17.05 7.70 -11.18
N ALA A 246 -18.05 8.58 -11.20
CA ALA A 246 -18.88 8.83 -12.37
C ALA A 246 -18.04 9.50 -13.47
N ALA A 247 -18.00 8.90 -14.65
CA ALA A 247 -17.08 9.31 -15.71
C ALA A 247 -17.33 10.78 -16.12
N GLY A 248 -16.25 11.59 -16.11
CA GLY A 248 -16.28 12.98 -16.54
C GLY A 248 -16.92 13.95 -15.56
N SER A 249 -17.35 13.52 -14.37
CA SER A 249 -17.96 14.40 -13.36
C SER A 249 -16.96 15.41 -12.81
N ARG A 250 -17.39 16.65 -12.65
CA ARG A 250 -16.65 17.74 -12.02
C ARG A 250 -17.63 18.76 -11.40
N PRO A 251 -17.71 18.86 -10.05
CA PRO A 251 -16.99 18.09 -9.03
C PRO A 251 -17.16 16.57 -9.19
N VAL A 252 -16.16 15.82 -8.69
CA VAL A 252 -16.20 14.36 -8.80
C VAL A 252 -17.43 13.80 -8.06
N GLU A 253 -18.13 12.88 -8.71
CA GLU A 253 -19.23 12.10 -8.17
C GLU A 253 -18.85 10.61 -8.22
N PHE A 254 -19.50 9.81 -7.37
CA PHE A 254 -19.22 8.38 -7.28
C PHE A 254 -20.37 7.52 -7.79
N ASN A 255 -20.06 6.45 -8.53
CA ASN A 255 -21.07 5.54 -9.09
C ASN A 255 -21.97 4.87 -8.03
N GLY A 256 -21.47 4.71 -6.80
CA GLY A 256 -22.23 4.17 -5.66
C GLY A 256 -23.05 5.22 -4.90
N GLY A 257 -23.16 6.45 -5.41
CA GLY A 257 -23.83 7.57 -4.75
C GLY A 257 -22.99 8.20 -3.63
N ALA A 258 -23.64 8.96 -2.74
CA ALA A 258 -22.95 9.77 -1.74
C ALA A 258 -22.15 8.96 -0.70
N ASN A 259 -22.50 7.70 -0.45
CA ASN A 259 -21.80 6.85 0.51
C ASN A 259 -20.76 5.95 -0.18
N VAL A 260 -19.65 6.54 -0.60
CA VAL A 260 -18.58 5.81 -1.29
C VAL A 260 -17.95 4.73 -0.41
N ALA A 261 -17.88 4.93 0.91
CA ALA A 261 -17.34 3.93 1.83
C ALA A 261 -18.16 2.62 1.81
N ALA A 262 -19.49 2.72 1.81
CA ALA A 262 -20.35 1.56 1.67
C ALA A 262 -20.21 0.88 0.31
N ALA A 263 -20.05 1.67 -0.76
CA ALA A 263 -19.89 1.13 -2.12
C ALA A 263 -18.61 0.29 -2.27
N ILE A 264 -17.46 0.77 -1.78
CA ILE A 264 -16.18 0.06 -1.90
C ILE A 264 -15.98 -1.06 -0.88
N ARG A 265 -16.76 -1.08 0.21
CA ARG A 265 -16.66 -2.09 1.28
C ARG A 265 -16.87 -3.51 0.74
N GLY A 266 -17.80 -3.69 -0.18
CA GLY A 266 -18.14 -4.99 -0.78
C GLY A 266 -17.20 -5.44 -1.91
N TRP A 267 -16.16 -4.67 -2.23
CA TRP A 267 -15.22 -5.05 -3.28
C TRP A 267 -14.23 -6.11 -2.77
N PRO A 268 -13.70 -6.99 -3.63
CA PRO A 268 -12.57 -7.85 -3.28
C PRO A 268 -11.42 -7.06 -2.69
N GLN A 269 -10.73 -7.62 -1.67
CA GLN A 269 -9.66 -6.90 -0.94
C GLN A 269 -8.46 -6.54 -1.80
N GLU A 270 -8.22 -7.31 -2.85
CA GLU A 270 -7.14 -7.09 -3.82
C GLU A 270 -7.41 -5.91 -4.77
N HIS A 271 -8.67 -5.44 -4.88
CA HIS A 271 -8.99 -4.34 -5.78
C HIS A 271 -8.50 -3.01 -5.24
N VAL A 272 -7.72 -2.31 -6.06
CA VAL A 272 -7.31 -0.93 -5.85
C VAL A 272 -8.42 0.01 -6.26
N VAL A 273 -8.80 0.93 -5.40
CA VAL A 273 -9.78 1.97 -5.75
C VAL A 273 -9.11 2.98 -6.67
N LYS A 274 -9.68 3.22 -7.84
CA LYS A 274 -9.19 4.27 -8.74
C LYS A 274 -10.22 5.39 -8.83
N CYS A 275 -9.75 6.63 -8.78
CA CYS A 275 -10.57 7.81 -9.02
C CYS A 275 -9.86 8.79 -9.94
N ASN A 276 -10.59 9.33 -10.93
CA ASN A 276 -10.11 10.43 -11.77
C ASN A 276 -10.62 11.76 -11.20
N LEU A 277 -9.70 12.68 -10.93
CA LEU A 277 -9.96 14.01 -10.39
C LEU A 277 -9.53 15.08 -11.39
N TYR A 278 -10.49 15.86 -11.89
CA TYR A 278 -10.21 17.04 -12.71
C TYR A 278 -10.01 18.25 -11.81
N MET A 279 -8.76 18.65 -11.58
CA MET A 279 -8.38 19.75 -10.69
C MET A 279 -7.30 20.62 -11.31
N HIS A 280 -7.34 21.94 -11.08
CA HIS A 280 -6.34 22.86 -11.58
C HIS A 280 -5.94 23.87 -10.49
N PRO A 281 -4.67 24.35 -10.44
CA PRO A 281 -4.25 25.35 -9.45
C PRO A 281 -5.07 26.63 -9.48
N HIS A 282 -5.67 26.94 -10.64
CA HIS A 282 -6.48 28.16 -10.86
C HIS A 282 -7.99 27.86 -10.91
N ASP A 283 -8.44 26.78 -10.32
CA ASP A 283 -9.88 26.51 -10.19
C ASP A 283 -10.56 27.58 -9.35
N ASP A 284 -11.80 27.91 -9.71
CA ASP A 284 -12.59 28.82 -8.88
C ASP A 284 -12.78 28.25 -7.46
N PRO A 285 -12.91 29.12 -6.43
CA PRO A 285 -12.91 28.68 -5.04
C PRO A 285 -14.06 27.75 -4.67
N GLN A 286 -15.20 27.81 -5.38
CA GLN A 286 -16.35 26.95 -5.11
C GLN A 286 -16.11 25.53 -5.65
N THR A 287 -15.72 25.43 -6.92
CA THR A 287 -15.35 24.14 -7.54
C THR A 287 -14.23 23.47 -6.78
N ARG A 288 -13.17 24.23 -6.40
CA ARG A 288 -12.05 23.71 -5.62
C ARG A 288 -12.52 23.09 -4.30
N ARG A 289 -13.30 23.82 -3.50
CA ARG A 289 -13.82 23.31 -2.21
C ARG A 289 -14.64 22.04 -2.37
N LEU A 290 -15.48 21.96 -3.39
CA LEU A 290 -16.29 20.77 -3.66
C LEU A 290 -15.40 19.58 -4.06
N GLN A 291 -14.37 19.78 -4.89
CA GLN A 291 -13.40 18.75 -5.24
C GLN A 291 -12.63 18.27 -4.00
N GLU A 292 -12.15 19.19 -3.16
CA GLU A 292 -11.46 18.87 -1.89
C GLU A 292 -12.33 18.02 -0.97
N GLN A 293 -13.60 18.40 -0.79
CA GLN A 293 -14.54 17.62 0.04
C GLN A 293 -14.74 16.20 -0.51
N ARG A 294 -14.86 16.06 -1.82
CA ARG A 294 -15.07 14.75 -2.46
C ARG A 294 -13.83 13.86 -2.38
N VAL A 295 -12.64 14.40 -2.62
CA VAL A 295 -11.42 13.61 -2.56
C VAL A 295 -11.10 13.20 -1.12
N LEU A 296 -11.34 14.07 -0.13
CA LEU A 296 -11.21 13.72 1.29
C LEU A 296 -12.19 12.62 1.68
N GLN A 297 -13.46 12.73 1.28
CA GLN A 297 -14.46 11.69 1.51
C GLN A 297 -14.05 10.34 0.92
N LEU A 298 -13.46 10.33 -0.27
CA LEU A 298 -12.94 9.12 -0.91
C LEU A 298 -11.72 8.56 -0.15
N TYR A 299 -10.79 9.43 0.21
CA TYR A 299 -9.58 9.03 0.94
C TYR A 299 -9.93 8.41 2.29
N ASP A 300 -10.80 9.05 3.08
CA ASP A 300 -11.31 8.53 4.35
C ASP A 300 -12.02 7.17 4.16
N ALA A 301 -12.79 7.03 3.09
CA ALA A 301 -13.43 5.77 2.74
C ALA A 301 -12.40 4.67 2.43
N CYS A 302 -11.33 4.99 1.71
CA CYS A 302 -10.24 4.04 1.43
C CYS A 302 -9.49 3.64 2.70
N VAL A 303 -9.16 4.60 3.56
CA VAL A 303 -8.52 4.34 4.88
C VAL A 303 -9.40 3.43 5.72
N SER A 304 -10.67 3.81 5.92
CA SER A 304 -11.60 3.07 6.78
C SER A 304 -11.94 1.65 6.30
N ASN A 305 -11.75 1.37 5.01
CA ASN A 305 -11.97 0.04 4.43
C ASN A 305 -10.66 -0.68 4.07
N GLU A 306 -9.52 -0.16 4.53
CA GLU A 306 -8.19 -0.69 4.23
C GLU A 306 -7.93 -0.89 2.73
N ARG A 307 -8.42 0.05 1.88
CA ARG A 307 -8.26 0.00 0.43
C ARG A 307 -7.06 0.80 -0.02
N ARG A 308 -6.35 0.30 -1.02
CA ARG A 308 -5.36 1.09 -1.76
C ARG A 308 -6.04 2.04 -2.71
N LEU A 309 -5.43 3.21 -2.94
CA LEU A 309 -5.95 4.25 -3.80
C LEU A 309 -4.96 4.59 -4.92
N LEU A 310 -5.45 4.51 -6.15
CA LEU A 310 -4.84 5.12 -7.33
C LEU A 310 -5.59 6.40 -7.66
N LEU A 311 -4.99 7.56 -7.41
CA LEU A 311 -5.60 8.84 -7.72
C LEU A 311 -5.06 9.37 -9.05
N GLU A 312 -5.94 9.47 -10.03
CA GLU A 312 -5.64 10.06 -11.33
C GLU A 312 -5.96 11.55 -11.27
N VAL A 313 -4.98 12.41 -11.57
CA VAL A 313 -5.15 13.87 -11.56
C VAL A 313 -4.92 14.42 -12.95
N GLN A 314 -5.91 15.12 -13.47
CA GLN A 314 -5.87 15.73 -14.79
C GLN A 314 -6.35 17.18 -14.77
N PRO A 315 -5.89 18.03 -15.70
CA PRO A 315 -6.48 19.35 -15.87
C PRO A 315 -7.90 19.18 -16.43
N PRO A 316 -8.82 20.13 -16.18
CA PRO A 316 -10.10 20.17 -16.84
C PRO A 316 -9.98 20.21 -18.36
N ARG A 317 -11.02 19.80 -19.08
CA ARG A 317 -11.02 19.85 -20.56
C ARG A 317 -10.66 21.24 -21.07
N GLY A 318 -9.72 21.30 -22.00
CA GLY A 318 -9.25 22.56 -22.59
C GLY A 318 -8.23 23.32 -21.77
N ALA A 319 -7.89 22.86 -20.56
CA ALA A 319 -6.81 23.40 -19.73
C ALA A 319 -5.54 22.54 -19.85
N SER A 320 -4.41 23.10 -19.42
CA SER A 320 -3.11 22.43 -19.35
C SER A 320 -2.42 22.80 -18.04
N TYR A 321 -1.69 21.87 -17.43
CA TYR A 321 -0.91 22.14 -16.23
C TYR A 321 0.32 23.04 -16.48
N GLY A 322 0.78 23.18 -17.72
CA GLY A 322 2.09 23.75 -17.95
C GLY A 322 3.18 22.92 -17.27
N LYS A 323 4.24 23.59 -16.78
CA LYS A 323 5.39 22.90 -16.19
C LYS A 323 5.21 22.53 -14.72
N SER A 324 4.51 23.34 -13.94
CA SER A 324 4.39 23.19 -12.46
C SER A 324 3.00 22.76 -11.98
N GLY A 325 1.95 22.96 -12.78
CA GLY A 325 0.58 22.82 -12.30
C GLY A 325 0.22 21.44 -11.77
N ALA A 326 0.80 20.37 -12.29
CA ALA A 326 0.61 19.03 -11.73
C ALA A 326 1.22 18.94 -10.33
N ALA A 327 2.46 19.37 -10.15
CA ALA A 327 3.15 19.39 -8.86
C ALA A 327 2.40 20.25 -7.83
N GLU A 328 1.90 21.42 -8.23
CA GLU A 328 1.11 22.31 -7.37
C GLU A 328 -0.20 21.65 -6.89
N VAL A 329 -0.89 20.91 -7.76
CA VAL A 329 -2.10 20.17 -7.38
C VAL A 329 -1.77 19.04 -6.41
N LEU A 330 -0.71 18.27 -6.65
CA LEU A 330 -0.28 17.21 -5.74
C LEU A 330 0.12 17.77 -4.37
N GLU A 331 0.92 18.85 -4.35
CA GLU A 331 1.30 19.51 -3.10
C GLU A 331 0.08 19.98 -2.31
N HIS A 332 -0.91 20.56 -2.99
CA HIS A 332 -2.16 20.98 -2.37
C HIS A 332 -2.91 19.79 -1.76
N LEU A 333 -3.04 18.66 -2.48
CA LEU A 333 -3.71 17.46 -1.99
C LEU A 333 -2.97 16.83 -0.81
N TYR A 334 -1.64 16.82 -0.82
CA TYR A 334 -0.84 16.37 0.32
C TYR A 334 -1.04 17.25 1.55
N ARG A 335 -1.12 18.57 1.40
CA ARG A 335 -1.42 19.50 2.50
C ARG A 335 -2.81 19.28 3.11
N LEU A 336 -3.77 18.80 2.32
CA LEU A 336 -5.08 18.36 2.82
C LEU A 336 -5.04 17.01 3.55
N GLY A 337 -3.91 16.30 3.53
CA GLY A 337 -3.75 14.98 4.14
C GLY A 337 -4.06 13.80 3.21
N VAL A 338 -4.30 14.05 1.92
CA VAL A 338 -4.57 12.98 0.93
C VAL A 338 -3.25 12.36 0.49
N ARG A 339 -3.04 11.08 0.80
CA ARG A 339 -1.85 10.28 0.47
C ARG A 339 -2.29 8.99 -0.23
N PRO A 340 -2.48 9.03 -1.57
CA PRO A 340 -2.81 7.82 -2.33
C PRO A 340 -1.59 6.91 -2.45
N ASP A 341 -1.81 5.61 -2.65
CA ASP A 341 -0.72 4.67 -2.89
C ASP A 341 -0.03 4.93 -4.24
N TRP A 342 -0.78 5.31 -5.27
CA TRP A 342 -0.26 5.69 -6.57
C TRP A 342 -0.89 6.97 -7.08
N TRP A 343 -0.09 7.74 -7.82
CA TRP A 343 -0.56 8.84 -8.65
C TRP A 343 -0.57 8.42 -10.12
N LYS A 344 -1.60 8.82 -10.86
CA LYS A 344 -1.68 8.66 -12.31
C LYS A 344 -1.79 10.03 -12.96
N LEU A 345 -0.82 10.39 -13.81
CA LEU A 345 -0.60 11.77 -14.23
C LEU A 345 -0.51 11.90 -15.75
N PRO A 346 -0.88 13.07 -16.30
CA PRO A 346 -0.77 13.35 -17.74
C PRO A 346 0.66 13.16 -18.23
N PRO A 347 0.84 12.74 -19.50
CA PRO A 347 2.14 12.62 -20.10
C PRO A 347 2.80 14.02 -20.24
N ALA A 348 4.07 14.10 -19.90
CA ALA A 348 4.92 15.28 -20.12
C ALA A 348 6.19 14.86 -20.87
N LEU A 349 6.67 15.75 -21.75
CA LEU A 349 7.87 15.50 -22.57
C LEU A 349 9.13 16.08 -21.94
N GLU A 350 8.96 16.93 -20.94
CA GLU A 350 10.04 17.60 -20.23
C GLU A 350 10.43 16.84 -18.95
N PRO A 351 11.68 16.38 -18.83
CA PRO A 351 12.14 15.69 -17.60
C PRO A 351 11.98 16.51 -16.32
N GLU A 352 12.05 17.84 -16.41
CA GLU A 352 11.90 18.76 -15.27
C GLU A 352 10.52 18.65 -14.62
N VAL A 353 9.49 18.41 -15.42
CA VAL A 353 8.11 18.23 -14.92
C VAL A 353 8.04 17.01 -13.99
N TRP A 354 8.62 15.90 -14.41
CA TRP A 354 8.61 14.65 -13.62
C TRP A 354 9.45 14.77 -12.36
N ARG A 355 10.63 15.42 -12.43
CA ARG A 355 11.48 15.69 -11.25
C ARG A 355 10.77 16.59 -10.24
N GLY A 356 10.13 17.69 -10.70
CA GLY A 356 9.38 18.55 -9.80
C GLY A 356 8.18 17.84 -9.13
N ILE A 357 7.52 16.92 -9.83
CA ILE A 357 6.49 16.06 -9.23
C ILE A 357 7.12 15.12 -8.19
N GLY A 358 8.25 14.48 -8.53
CA GLY A 358 8.97 13.57 -7.64
C GLY A 358 9.43 14.26 -6.35
N GLU A 359 9.95 15.48 -6.43
CA GLU A 359 10.34 16.28 -5.27
C GLU A 359 9.16 16.54 -4.32
N VAL A 360 8.00 16.90 -4.86
CA VAL A 360 6.78 17.10 -4.07
C VAL A 360 6.36 15.79 -3.39
N VAL A 361 6.31 14.70 -4.14
CA VAL A 361 5.88 13.40 -3.60
C VAL A 361 6.84 12.93 -2.51
N GLN A 362 8.16 12.94 -2.77
CA GLN A 362 9.17 12.53 -1.79
C GLN A 362 9.15 13.39 -0.52
N GLY A 363 8.91 14.70 -0.67
CA GLY A 363 8.84 15.62 0.46
C GLY A 363 7.64 15.40 1.37
N HIS A 364 6.53 14.88 0.85
CA HIS A 364 5.28 14.67 1.60
C HIS A 364 4.98 13.21 1.94
N ASP A 365 5.40 12.28 1.08
CA ASP A 365 5.13 10.86 1.20
C ASP A 365 6.25 10.00 0.58
N PRO A 366 7.34 9.77 1.30
CA PRO A 366 8.44 8.92 0.82
C PRO A 366 8.04 7.44 0.63
N TYR A 367 6.84 7.05 1.08
CA TYR A 367 6.29 5.70 0.96
C TYR A 367 5.30 5.53 -0.19
N CYS A 368 5.08 6.56 -1.01
CA CYS A 368 4.27 6.47 -2.22
C CYS A 368 4.78 5.32 -3.11
N ALA A 369 3.87 4.44 -3.52
CA ALA A 369 4.23 3.27 -4.31
C ALA A 369 4.70 3.64 -5.73
N GLY A 370 4.25 4.78 -6.29
CA GLY A 370 4.79 5.27 -7.54
C GLY A 370 3.86 6.17 -8.35
N LEU A 371 4.45 6.72 -9.41
CA LEU A 371 3.77 7.54 -10.43
C LEU A 371 3.53 6.69 -11.67
N LEU A 372 2.32 6.76 -12.23
CA LEU A 372 1.93 6.08 -13.47
C LEU A 372 1.64 7.11 -14.57
N VAL A 373 2.25 6.91 -15.73
CA VAL A 373 2.08 7.78 -16.89
C VAL A 373 0.75 7.48 -17.61
N LEU A 374 -0.07 8.51 -17.88
CA LEU A 374 -1.28 8.45 -18.69
C LEU A 374 -0.96 8.38 -20.18
N GLY A 375 -1.82 7.69 -20.95
CA GLY A 375 -1.68 7.63 -22.42
C GLY A 375 -2.38 8.74 -23.16
N GLN A 376 -3.54 9.22 -22.69
CA GLN A 376 -4.39 10.22 -23.32
C GLN A 376 -4.73 9.98 -24.81
N GLY A 377 -4.60 8.75 -25.30
CA GLY A 377 -4.78 8.42 -26.73
C GLY A 377 -3.63 8.84 -27.63
N LEU A 378 -2.47 9.16 -27.08
CA LEU A 378 -1.29 9.54 -27.83
C LEU A 378 -0.78 8.37 -28.68
N PRO A 379 -0.20 8.62 -29.87
CA PRO A 379 0.49 7.63 -30.66
C PRO A 379 1.77 7.14 -29.96
N GLU A 380 2.23 5.92 -30.34
CA GLU A 380 3.38 5.25 -29.70
C GLU A 380 4.66 6.12 -29.68
N GLU A 381 4.92 6.90 -30.73
CA GLU A 381 6.08 7.80 -30.79
C GLU A 381 6.06 8.88 -29.67
N LYS A 382 4.90 9.50 -29.44
CA LYS A 382 4.75 10.50 -28.37
C LYS A 382 4.78 9.85 -26.98
N LEU A 383 4.26 8.63 -26.85
CA LEU A 383 4.39 7.85 -25.62
C LEU A 383 5.85 7.54 -25.32
N ALA A 384 6.64 7.14 -26.30
CA ALA A 384 8.08 6.90 -26.14
C ALA A 384 8.81 8.15 -25.61
N GLY A 385 8.51 9.32 -26.16
CA GLY A 385 9.06 10.60 -25.68
C GLY A 385 8.68 10.90 -24.22
N SER A 386 7.41 10.68 -23.87
CA SER A 386 6.96 10.86 -22.47
C SER A 386 7.59 9.85 -21.52
N PHE A 387 7.76 8.61 -21.91
CA PHE A 387 8.44 7.59 -21.11
C PHE A 387 9.93 7.91 -20.91
N ALA A 388 10.60 8.39 -21.96
CA ALA A 388 11.98 8.85 -21.85
C ALA A 388 12.10 10.03 -20.86
N ALA A 389 11.19 10.99 -20.90
CA ALA A 389 11.15 12.09 -19.92
C ALA A 389 10.87 11.57 -18.49
N ALA A 390 9.90 10.66 -18.33
CA ALA A 390 9.53 10.06 -17.04
C ALA A 390 10.67 9.21 -16.43
N SER A 391 11.59 8.66 -17.24
CA SER A 391 12.74 7.88 -16.74
C SER A 391 13.71 8.69 -15.88
N SER A 392 13.65 10.04 -15.96
CA SER A 392 14.44 10.93 -15.11
C SER A 392 13.99 10.95 -13.63
N GLU A 393 12.83 10.36 -13.32
CA GLU A 393 12.26 10.32 -11.98
C GLU A 393 12.06 8.85 -11.53
N PRO A 394 12.80 8.37 -10.50
CA PRO A 394 12.72 6.98 -10.04
C PRO A 394 11.35 6.54 -9.53
N LEU A 395 10.51 7.50 -9.09
CA LEU A 395 9.14 7.20 -8.68
C LEU A 395 8.22 6.90 -9.87
N CYS A 396 8.60 7.25 -11.10
CA CYS A 396 7.87 6.85 -12.30
C CYS A 396 8.08 5.36 -12.56
N ARG A 397 7.18 4.55 -11.97
CA ARG A 397 7.28 3.09 -11.93
C ARG A 397 6.36 2.38 -12.91
N GLY A 398 5.79 3.08 -13.87
CA GLY A 398 4.94 2.44 -14.85
C GLY A 398 4.01 3.38 -15.59
N PHE A 399 3.04 2.76 -16.23
CA PHE A 399 2.03 3.47 -17.00
C PHE A 399 0.63 2.88 -16.78
N ALA A 400 -0.40 3.68 -17.07
CA ALA A 400 -1.78 3.21 -17.14
C ALA A 400 -2.43 3.74 -18.42
N ILE A 401 -2.36 2.94 -19.50
CA ILE A 401 -2.69 3.32 -20.87
C ILE A 401 -3.80 2.43 -21.42
N GLY A 402 -4.74 3.04 -22.12
CA GLY A 402 -5.87 2.33 -22.71
C GLY A 402 -6.03 2.64 -24.18
N ARG A 403 -6.61 3.77 -24.53
CA ARG A 403 -7.02 4.14 -25.91
C ARG A 403 -5.88 4.10 -26.93
N SER A 404 -4.67 4.48 -26.54
CA SER A 404 -3.48 4.35 -27.39
C SER A 404 -3.22 2.91 -27.84
N ILE A 405 -3.69 1.91 -27.07
CA ILE A 405 -3.51 0.48 -27.35
C ILE A 405 -4.72 -0.07 -28.12
N TYR A 406 -5.94 0.21 -27.67
CA TYR A 406 -7.11 -0.51 -28.16
C TYR A 406 -8.11 0.32 -29.00
N ALA A 407 -7.99 1.66 -29.11
CA ALA A 407 -9.03 2.46 -29.76
C ALA A 407 -9.23 2.07 -31.23
N GLY A 408 -8.16 1.85 -31.98
CA GLY A 408 -8.24 1.41 -33.38
C GLY A 408 -8.91 0.03 -33.54
N PRO A 409 -8.38 -1.01 -32.90
CA PRO A 409 -8.99 -2.35 -32.91
C PRO A 409 -10.45 -2.35 -32.38
N ALA A 410 -10.75 -1.61 -31.33
CA ALA A 410 -12.12 -1.51 -30.77
C ALA A 410 -13.11 -0.89 -31.78
N ARG A 411 -12.71 0.18 -32.50
CA ARG A 411 -13.53 0.79 -33.55
C ARG A 411 -13.84 -0.21 -34.67
N ARG A 412 -12.84 -0.91 -35.17
CA ARG A 412 -12.99 -1.92 -36.24
C ARG A 412 -13.89 -3.08 -35.82
N TRP A 413 -13.75 -3.54 -34.57
CA TRP A 413 -14.59 -4.60 -34.03
C TRP A 413 -16.05 -4.15 -33.84
N LEU A 414 -16.28 -2.94 -33.31
CA LEU A 414 -17.63 -2.40 -33.19
C LEU A 414 -18.28 -2.20 -34.57
N ALA A 415 -17.53 -1.78 -35.57
CA ALA A 415 -17.98 -1.65 -36.95
C ALA A 415 -18.20 -3.01 -37.65
N GLY A 416 -17.81 -4.13 -37.03
CA GLY A 416 -17.93 -5.47 -37.64
C GLY A 416 -16.88 -5.79 -38.70
N GLU A 417 -15.81 -5.00 -38.77
CA GLU A 417 -14.71 -5.17 -39.72
C GLU A 417 -13.72 -6.29 -39.32
N ILE A 418 -13.59 -6.55 -38.01
CA ILE A 418 -12.74 -7.61 -37.47
C ILE A 418 -13.50 -8.49 -36.47
N GLY A 419 -13.05 -9.74 -36.33
CA GLY A 419 -13.60 -10.69 -35.38
C GLY A 419 -12.96 -10.58 -33.99
N ASP A 420 -13.51 -11.35 -33.03
CA ASP A 420 -13.08 -11.39 -31.63
C ASP A 420 -11.61 -11.74 -31.46
N GLU A 421 -11.12 -12.79 -32.16
CA GLU A 421 -9.72 -13.23 -32.06
C GLU A 421 -8.74 -12.22 -32.64
N GLU A 422 -9.12 -11.54 -33.69
CA GLU A 422 -8.27 -10.49 -34.29
C GLU A 422 -8.17 -9.30 -33.33
N LEU A 423 -9.30 -8.83 -32.78
CA LEU A 423 -9.29 -7.80 -31.73
C LEU A 423 -8.36 -8.20 -30.55
N VAL A 424 -8.53 -9.40 -30.02
CA VAL A 424 -7.73 -9.91 -28.90
C VAL A 424 -6.25 -9.95 -29.23
N SER A 425 -5.89 -10.42 -30.43
CA SER A 425 -4.49 -10.50 -30.88
C SER A 425 -3.87 -9.11 -31.05
N GLU A 426 -4.56 -8.19 -31.71
CA GLU A 426 -4.06 -6.84 -31.94
C GLU A 426 -3.85 -6.06 -30.64
N VAL A 427 -4.81 -6.15 -29.71
CA VAL A 427 -4.73 -5.47 -28.41
C VAL A 427 -3.63 -6.08 -27.54
N ALA A 428 -3.50 -7.41 -27.53
CA ALA A 428 -2.42 -8.09 -26.81
C ALA A 428 -1.04 -7.69 -27.34
N ALA A 429 -0.87 -7.63 -28.67
CA ALA A 429 0.35 -7.17 -29.31
C ALA A 429 0.63 -5.69 -29.00
N GLY A 430 -0.39 -4.83 -29.04
CA GLY A 430 -0.28 -3.40 -28.69
C GLY A 430 0.16 -3.19 -27.25
N TYR A 431 -0.41 -3.93 -26.30
CA TYR A 431 0.01 -3.88 -24.91
C TYR A 431 1.47 -4.34 -24.74
N GLY A 432 1.87 -5.41 -25.45
CA GLY A 432 3.26 -5.87 -25.46
C GLY A 432 4.24 -4.81 -25.99
N ARG A 433 3.89 -4.12 -27.09
CA ARG A 433 4.73 -3.03 -27.65
C ARG A 433 4.87 -1.87 -26.67
N VAL A 434 3.78 -1.41 -26.06
CA VAL A 434 3.84 -0.30 -25.10
C VAL A 434 4.66 -0.70 -23.86
N SER A 435 4.54 -1.93 -23.38
CA SER A 435 5.37 -2.45 -22.29
C SER A 435 6.85 -2.48 -22.66
N GLU A 436 7.16 -2.83 -23.89
CA GLU A 436 8.55 -2.82 -24.37
C GLU A 436 9.10 -1.41 -24.53
N LEU A 437 8.30 -0.45 -25.02
CA LEU A 437 8.67 0.97 -25.04
C LEU A 437 9.00 1.49 -23.65
N TRP A 438 8.23 1.08 -22.65
CA TRP A 438 8.52 1.44 -21.26
C TRP A 438 9.86 0.87 -20.77
N ARG A 439 10.15 -0.39 -21.05
CA ARG A 439 11.42 -1.02 -20.64
C ARG A 439 12.64 -0.37 -21.27
N ARG A 440 12.50 0.11 -22.53
CA ARG A 440 13.57 0.81 -23.26
C ARG A 440 13.66 2.31 -22.99
N ARG A 441 12.86 2.86 -22.04
CA ARG A 441 12.76 4.30 -21.79
C ARG A 441 14.04 4.95 -21.28
N ALA A 442 14.87 4.22 -20.56
CA ALA A 442 16.19 4.68 -20.12
C ALA A 442 17.26 4.27 -21.14
N PRO A 443 18.28 5.09 -21.44
CA PRO A 443 19.46 4.59 -22.14
C PRO A 443 20.06 3.45 -21.30
N GLU A 444 20.44 2.35 -21.96
CA GLU A 444 21.14 1.25 -21.32
C GLU A 444 22.31 1.81 -20.51
N GLY A 445 22.22 1.78 -19.19
CA GLY A 445 23.35 2.07 -18.31
C GLY A 445 24.43 1.02 -18.58
N PRO A 446 25.73 1.33 -18.32
CA PRO A 446 26.78 0.35 -18.52
C PRO A 446 26.41 -0.94 -17.78
N GLU A 447 26.49 -2.08 -18.50
CA GLU A 447 26.29 -3.42 -17.95
C GLU A 447 26.97 -3.50 -16.58
N LYS A 448 26.18 -3.78 -15.55
CA LYS A 448 26.77 -4.17 -14.27
C LYS A 448 27.50 -5.47 -14.54
N ASP A 449 28.81 -5.39 -14.69
CA ASP A 449 29.70 -6.55 -14.63
C ASP A 449 29.28 -7.39 -13.42
N VAL A 450 28.62 -8.51 -13.69
CA VAL A 450 28.38 -9.55 -12.70
C VAL A 450 29.73 -10.19 -12.46
N ALA A 451 30.52 -9.59 -11.57
CA ALA A 451 31.70 -10.23 -11.03
C ALA A 451 31.24 -11.44 -10.21
N SER A 452 31.59 -12.60 -10.76
CA SER A 452 31.46 -13.96 -10.25
C SER A 452 31.88 -14.12 -8.78
#